data_e90cd75981c0232b3d56cb9446852d9e
#
_entry.id   e90cd75981c0232b3d56cb9446852d9e
#
_cell.length_a   1.000
_cell.length_b   1.000
_cell.length_c   1.000
_cell.angle_alpha   90.00
_cell.angle_beta   90.00
_cell.angle_gamma   90.00
#
_symmetry.space_group_name_H-M   'P 1'
#
loop_
_entity.id
_entity.type
_entity.pdbx_description
1 polymer ?
#
loop_
_entity_poly.entity_id
_entity_poly.type
_entity_poly.pdbx_seq_one_letter_code
_entity_poly.pdbx_strand_id
1 'polypeptide(L)'
;RVNLRNRLDDLEKVLNELKNPNPADVEARNVAILSKRYPMIHKILGNSMDDIGCDHIAIGHVHNGSKGITGIPFIKCTIVAERYDPIKNPEDVELGAKYKGEDLMRHDLLPAAVMQHDYVHFDVYEGAPLSEVDSVSYQRCLKRGIKELAFHSLKSHEGLIFGFVVCYSFKSGELNAAEIKQTVTLLEEVYSF
;
A
#
# COMPACT_ATOMS: atom_id res chain seq x y z
N ARG A 1 -55.14 2.26 -12.98
CA ARG A 1 -54.50 0.96 -12.65
C ARG A 1 -53.09 1.00 -13.18
N VAL A 2 -52.11 1.30 -12.35
CA VAL A 2 -50.68 1.16 -12.70
C VAL A 2 -50.47 -0.33 -12.96
N ASN A 3 -50.04 -0.67 -14.16
CA ASN A 3 -49.90 -2.06 -14.58
C ASN A 3 -48.80 -2.73 -13.74
N LEU A 4 -49.17 -3.71 -12.93
CA LEU A 4 -48.25 -4.49 -12.08
C LEU A 4 -47.07 -5.05 -12.90
N ARG A 5 -47.29 -5.32 -14.16
CA ARG A 5 -46.27 -5.81 -15.10
C ARG A 5 -45.15 -4.77 -15.32
N ASN A 6 -45.53 -3.50 -15.52
CA ASN A 6 -44.54 -2.43 -15.70
C ASN A 6 -43.69 -2.22 -14.44
N ARG A 7 -44.29 -2.37 -13.25
CA ARG A 7 -43.54 -2.28 -11.98
C ARG A 7 -42.58 -3.47 -11.77
N LEU A 8 -42.95 -4.65 -12.25
CA LEU A 8 -42.09 -5.83 -12.21
C LEU A 8 -40.87 -5.65 -13.16
N ASP A 9 -41.14 -5.20 -14.39
CA ASP A 9 -40.13 -4.92 -15.39
C ASP A 9 -39.13 -3.84 -14.90
N ASP A 10 -39.65 -2.77 -14.26
CA ASP A 10 -38.80 -1.73 -13.64
C ASP A 10 -37.93 -2.28 -12.48
N LEU A 11 -38.50 -3.15 -11.63
CA LEU A 11 -37.78 -3.77 -10.53
C LEU A 11 -36.71 -4.75 -11.03
N GLU A 12 -37.03 -5.53 -12.06
CA GLU A 12 -36.03 -6.44 -12.68
C GLU A 12 -34.86 -5.66 -13.33
N LYS A 13 -35.16 -4.52 -13.97
CA LYS A 13 -34.17 -3.63 -14.52
C LYS A 13 -33.24 -3.08 -13.42
N VAL A 14 -33.82 -2.54 -12.34
CA VAL A 14 -33.06 -2.05 -11.19
C VAL A 14 -32.22 -3.17 -10.54
N LEU A 15 -32.77 -4.37 -10.43
CA LEU A 15 -32.06 -5.51 -9.87
C LEU A 15 -30.88 -5.94 -10.75
N ASN A 16 -31.05 -5.89 -12.08
CA ASN A 16 -29.96 -6.19 -13.02
C ASN A 16 -28.89 -5.10 -13.02
N GLU A 17 -29.24 -3.84 -12.90
CA GLU A 17 -28.30 -2.73 -12.73
C GLU A 17 -27.51 -2.84 -11.40
N LEU A 18 -28.15 -3.29 -10.33
CA LEU A 18 -27.48 -3.56 -9.04
C LEU A 18 -26.57 -4.79 -9.08
N LYS A 19 -26.95 -5.84 -9.83
CA LYS A 19 -26.14 -7.06 -9.99
C LYS A 19 -24.95 -6.87 -10.94
N ASN A 20 -25.12 -6.01 -11.95
CA ASN A 20 -24.11 -5.73 -12.98
C ASN A 20 -23.95 -4.21 -13.13
N PRO A 21 -23.38 -3.52 -12.11
CA PRO A 21 -23.19 -2.08 -12.19
C PRO A 21 -22.27 -1.74 -13.37
N ASN A 22 -22.59 -0.65 -14.06
CA ASN A 22 -21.73 -0.14 -15.12
C ASN A 22 -20.32 0.11 -14.55
N PRO A 23 -19.25 -0.46 -15.14
CA PRO A 23 -17.89 -0.28 -14.66
C PRO A 23 -17.50 1.19 -14.48
N ALA A 24 -17.95 2.08 -15.35
CA ALA A 24 -17.69 3.52 -15.26
C ALA A 24 -18.33 4.16 -14.02
N ASP A 25 -19.54 3.74 -13.64
CA ASP A 25 -20.24 4.25 -12.45
C ASP A 25 -19.57 3.75 -11.16
N VAL A 26 -19.10 2.50 -11.17
CA VAL A 26 -18.34 1.92 -10.05
C VAL A 26 -17.02 2.68 -9.89
N GLU A 27 -16.31 2.94 -10.98
CA GLU A 27 -15.05 3.69 -10.96
C GLU A 27 -15.26 5.12 -10.46
N ALA A 28 -16.26 5.84 -10.98
CA ALA A 28 -16.60 7.19 -10.54
C ALA A 28 -16.95 7.23 -9.04
N ARG A 29 -17.71 6.25 -8.55
CA ARG A 29 -18.05 6.11 -7.13
C ARG A 29 -16.81 5.86 -6.28
N ASN A 30 -15.93 4.97 -6.71
CA ASN A 30 -14.69 4.65 -6.00
C ASN A 30 -13.77 5.86 -5.93
N VAL A 31 -13.61 6.60 -7.02
CA VAL A 31 -12.85 7.87 -7.06
C VAL A 31 -13.43 8.88 -6.07
N ALA A 32 -14.75 9.07 -6.03
CA ALA A 32 -15.42 9.98 -5.11
C ALA A 32 -15.21 9.58 -3.63
N ILE A 33 -15.23 8.28 -3.32
CA ILE A 33 -14.97 7.76 -1.98
C ILE A 33 -13.50 7.99 -1.60
N LEU A 34 -12.57 7.64 -2.46
CA LEU A 34 -11.15 7.79 -2.23
C LEU A 34 -10.75 9.26 -2.03
N SER A 35 -11.28 10.18 -2.85
CA SER A 35 -10.98 11.61 -2.74
C SER A 35 -11.36 12.20 -1.37
N LYS A 36 -12.40 11.67 -0.71
CA LYS A 36 -12.77 12.06 0.65
C LYS A 36 -11.85 11.44 1.72
N ARG A 37 -11.26 10.27 1.44
CA ARG A 37 -10.44 9.52 2.39
C ARG A 37 -8.95 9.89 2.32
N TYR A 38 -8.46 10.34 1.17
CA TYR A 38 -7.05 10.73 1.00
C TYR A 38 -6.56 11.77 2.03
N PRO A 39 -7.29 12.86 2.34
CA PRO A 39 -6.86 13.80 3.38
C PRO A 39 -6.70 13.13 4.75
N MET A 40 -7.57 12.17 5.08
CA MET A 40 -7.51 11.42 6.33
C MET A 40 -6.30 10.49 6.37
N ILE A 41 -6.03 9.77 5.27
CA ILE A 41 -4.84 8.92 5.11
C ILE A 41 -3.57 9.75 5.32
N HIS A 42 -3.44 10.88 4.65
CA HIS A 42 -2.29 11.77 4.79
C HIS A 42 -2.13 12.31 6.21
N LYS A 43 -3.24 12.58 6.91
CA LYS A 43 -3.22 13.01 8.31
C LYS A 43 -2.74 11.88 9.23
N ILE A 44 -3.22 10.65 9.02
CA ILE A 44 -2.76 9.48 9.79
C ILE A 44 -1.26 9.29 9.60
N LEU A 45 -0.77 9.27 8.35
CA LEU A 45 0.66 9.12 8.07
C LEU A 45 1.50 10.20 8.76
N GLY A 46 1.10 11.46 8.62
CA GLY A 46 1.83 12.58 9.22
C GLY A 46 1.88 12.54 10.75
N ASN A 47 0.76 12.19 11.38
CA ASN A 47 0.68 12.11 12.84
C ASN A 47 1.45 10.90 13.41
N SER A 48 1.57 9.82 12.65
CA SER A 48 2.21 8.60 13.12
C SER A 48 3.74 8.60 12.99
N MET A 49 4.32 9.51 12.20
CA MET A 49 5.78 9.48 11.93
C MET A 49 6.63 9.56 13.19
N ASP A 50 6.31 10.49 14.10
CA ASP A 50 7.07 10.69 15.33
C ASP A 50 6.90 9.51 16.30
N ASP A 51 5.68 8.96 16.43
CA ASP A 51 5.39 7.82 17.30
C ASP A 51 6.05 6.54 16.78
N ILE A 52 6.06 6.36 15.47
CA ILE A 52 6.76 5.25 14.81
C ILE A 52 8.29 5.41 14.89
N GLY A 53 8.79 6.65 14.94
CA GLY A 53 10.21 6.95 14.87
C GLY A 53 10.77 6.87 13.45
N CYS A 54 9.94 7.07 12.43
CA CYS A 54 10.36 7.01 11.03
C CYS A 54 10.63 8.38 10.43
N ASP A 55 11.59 8.43 9.52
CA ASP A 55 11.88 9.62 8.71
C ASP A 55 11.03 9.67 7.44
N HIS A 56 10.51 8.52 7.01
CA HIS A 56 9.64 8.38 5.85
C HIS A 56 8.62 7.27 6.08
N ILE A 57 7.37 7.50 5.69
CA ILE A 57 6.30 6.52 5.68
C ILE A 57 5.53 6.61 4.37
N ALA A 58 5.23 5.47 3.75
CA ALA A 58 4.45 5.42 2.52
C ALA A 58 3.49 4.23 2.49
N ILE A 59 2.44 4.37 1.69
CA ILE A 59 1.47 3.31 1.39
C ILE A 59 1.66 2.89 -0.07
N GLY A 60 1.89 1.60 -0.27
CA GLY A 60 1.88 0.96 -1.58
C GLY A 60 0.60 0.15 -1.77
N HIS A 61 -0.07 0.32 -2.90
CA HIS A 61 -1.13 -0.58 -3.33
C HIS A 61 -0.58 -1.65 -4.24
N VAL A 62 -0.98 -2.90 -3.98
CA VAL A 62 -0.69 -4.05 -4.83
C VAL A 62 -1.81 -4.19 -5.85
N HIS A 63 -1.46 -4.33 -7.12
CA HIS A 63 -2.44 -4.50 -8.18
C HIS A 63 -1.96 -5.48 -9.23
N ASN A 64 -2.90 -6.11 -9.94
CA ASN A 64 -2.58 -7.02 -11.01
C ASN A 64 -2.04 -6.24 -12.22
N GLY A 65 -0.85 -6.64 -12.67
CA GLY A 65 -0.34 -6.25 -13.97
C GLY A 65 -0.94 -7.09 -15.10
N SER A 66 -0.45 -6.89 -16.33
CA SER A 66 -0.77 -7.76 -17.46
C SER A 66 -0.30 -9.19 -17.19
N LYS A 67 -1.01 -10.18 -17.73
CA LYS A 67 -0.59 -11.58 -17.66
C LYS A 67 0.58 -11.83 -18.62
N GLY A 68 1.60 -12.57 -18.15
CA GLY A 68 2.65 -13.08 -19.01
C GLY A 68 2.16 -14.18 -19.97
N ILE A 69 3.01 -14.62 -20.90
CA ILE A 69 2.74 -15.72 -21.84
C ILE A 69 2.31 -17.01 -21.13
N THR A 70 2.81 -17.22 -19.89
CA THR A 70 2.45 -18.37 -19.05
C THR A 70 1.09 -18.22 -18.36
N GLY A 71 0.39 -17.10 -18.53
CA GLY A 71 -0.87 -16.82 -17.82
C GLY A 71 -0.68 -16.38 -16.37
N ILE A 72 0.54 -16.35 -15.85
CA ILE A 72 0.87 -15.90 -14.50
C ILE A 72 0.76 -14.37 -14.47
N PRO A 73 -0.02 -13.79 -13.54
CA PRO A 73 -0.15 -12.35 -13.42
C PRO A 73 1.17 -11.74 -12.91
N PHE A 74 1.60 -10.64 -13.51
CA PHE A 74 2.63 -9.78 -12.93
C PHE A 74 2.03 -8.96 -11.79
N ILE A 75 2.52 -9.17 -10.58
CA ILE A 75 2.10 -8.40 -9.43
C ILE A 75 2.88 -7.09 -9.42
N LYS A 76 2.17 -5.98 -9.47
CA LYS A 76 2.72 -4.62 -9.44
C LYS A 76 2.36 -3.90 -8.17
N CYS A 77 3.15 -2.89 -7.82
CA CYS A 77 2.80 -1.94 -6.77
C CYS A 77 2.92 -0.50 -7.25
N THR A 78 2.16 0.36 -6.63
CA THR A 78 2.22 1.81 -6.80
C THR A 78 2.16 2.47 -5.44
N ILE A 79 3.08 3.38 -5.14
CA ILE A 79 3.00 4.23 -3.96
C ILE A 79 1.89 5.25 -4.20
N VAL A 80 0.89 5.25 -3.34
CA VAL A 80 -0.32 6.07 -3.48
C VAL A 80 -0.40 7.22 -2.49
N ALA A 81 0.32 7.11 -1.38
CA ALA A 81 0.43 8.18 -0.37
C ALA A 81 1.77 8.04 0.34
N GLU A 82 2.38 9.17 0.69
CA GLU A 82 3.63 9.20 1.44
C GLU A 82 3.78 10.48 2.26
N ARG A 83 4.59 10.39 3.31
CA ARG A 83 5.02 11.49 4.15
C ARG A 83 6.49 11.35 4.48
N TYR A 84 7.23 12.45 4.37
CA TYR A 84 8.61 12.61 4.77
C TYR A 84 8.89 14.10 5.00
N ASP A 85 9.97 14.41 5.69
CA ASP A 85 10.38 15.79 5.94
C ASP A 85 11.61 16.14 5.08
N PRO A 86 11.42 16.82 3.95
CA PRO A 86 12.52 17.18 3.06
C PRO A 86 13.45 18.23 3.64
N ILE A 87 13.03 18.96 4.69
CA ILE A 87 13.89 19.94 5.39
C ILE A 87 14.83 19.21 6.33
N LYS A 88 14.30 18.23 7.06
CA LYS A 88 15.05 17.39 8.02
C LYS A 88 15.99 16.41 7.30
N ASN A 89 15.55 15.88 6.17
CA ASN A 89 16.26 14.88 5.37
C ASN A 89 16.27 15.27 3.89
N PRO A 90 17.08 16.27 3.48
CA PRO A 90 17.08 16.80 2.10
C PRO A 90 17.56 15.76 1.05
N GLU A 91 18.27 14.71 1.48
CA GLU A 91 18.69 13.59 0.62
C GLU A 91 17.56 12.56 0.40
N ASP A 92 16.45 12.69 1.11
CA ASP A 92 15.32 11.78 0.95
C ASP A 92 14.64 11.99 -0.40
N VAL A 93 14.07 10.92 -0.93
CA VAL A 93 13.51 10.87 -2.28
C VAL A 93 12.05 10.49 -2.21
N GLU A 94 11.23 11.24 -2.92
CA GLU A 94 9.82 10.90 -3.12
C GLU A 94 9.68 9.51 -3.75
N LEU A 95 9.05 8.58 -3.00
CA LEU A 95 8.85 7.20 -3.45
C LEU A 95 7.76 7.12 -4.53
N GLY A 96 6.72 7.95 -4.43
CA GLY A 96 5.61 7.97 -5.38
C GLY A 96 6.02 8.31 -6.80
N ALA A 97 7.03 9.16 -6.98
CA ALA A 97 7.60 9.45 -8.30
C ALA A 97 8.36 8.26 -8.89
N LYS A 98 8.96 7.42 -8.05
CA LYS A 98 9.85 6.33 -8.44
C LYS A 98 9.14 4.97 -8.59
N TYR A 99 8.19 4.67 -7.70
CA TYR A 99 7.50 3.38 -7.65
C TYR A 99 6.08 3.50 -8.18
N LYS A 100 5.96 3.72 -9.48
CA LYS A 100 4.68 3.84 -10.18
C LYS A 100 4.50 2.62 -11.10
N GLY A 101 3.70 1.66 -10.65
CA GLY A 101 3.48 0.42 -11.38
C GLY A 101 4.72 -0.49 -11.42
N GLU A 102 5.55 -0.45 -10.39
CA GLU A 102 6.77 -1.26 -10.28
C GLU A 102 6.40 -2.74 -10.12
N ASP A 103 7.15 -3.61 -10.81
CA ASP A 103 6.99 -5.06 -10.71
C ASP A 103 7.58 -5.55 -9.39
N LEU A 104 6.71 -6.05 -8.50
CA LEU A 104 7.11 -6.60 -7.20
C LEU A 104 8.03 -7.82 -7.32
N MET A 105 7.92 -8.58 -8.40
CA MET A 105 8.74 -9.78 -8.60
C MET A 105 10.21 -9.48 -8.86
N ARG A 106 10.57 -8.22 -9.11
CA ARG A 106 11.96 -7.77 -9.17
C ARG A 106 12.62 -7.58 -7.80
N HIS A 107 11.83 -7.67 -6.73
CA HIS A 107 12.29 -7.47 -5.35
C HIS A 107 12.13 -8.76 -4.58
N ASP A 108 13.23 -9.44 -4.25
CA ASP A 108 13.20 -10.74 -3.59
C ASP A 108 12.52 -10.69 -2.22
N LEU A 109 12.71 -9.61 -1.45
CA LEU A 109 12.14 -9.45 -0.12
C LEU A 109 10.74 -8.85 -0.10
N LEU A 110 10.45 -7.88 -0.97
CA LEU A 110 9.18 -7.17 -0.94
C LEU A 110 7.98 -8.08 -1.20
N PRO A 111 8.00 -8.99 -2.19
CA PRO A 111 6.94 -9.97 -2.37
C PRO A 111 6.77 -10.89 -1.16
N ALA A 112 7.86 -11.38 -0.59
CA ALA A 112 7.82 -12.23 0.60
C ALA A 112 7.27 -11.47 1.81
N ALA A 113 7.73 -10.25 2.03
CA ALA A 113 7.28 -9.40 3.13
C ALA A 113 5.78 -9.07 3.01
N VAL A 114 5.33 -8.66 1.82
CA VAL A 114 3.94 -8.23 1.60
C VAL A 114 2.98 -9.41 1.51
N MET A 115 3.38 -10.52 0.88
CA MET A 115 2.48 -11.63 0.56
C MET A 115 2.50 -12.78 1.57
N GLN A 116 3.57 -12.90 2.38
CA GLN A 116 3.76 -14.03 3.30
C GLN A 116 3.78 -13.64 4.78
N HIS A 117 4.15 -12.40 5.10
CA HIS A 117 4.31 -11.93 6.46
C HIS A 117 3.51 -10.65 6.68
N ASP A 118 2.86 -10.55 7.84
CA ASP A 118 2.13 -9.34 8.22
C ASP A 118 3.08 -8.18 8.49
N TYR A 119 4.24 -8.49 9.08
CA TYR A 119 5.26 -7.51 9.44
C TYR A 119 6.66 -8.06 9.20
N VAL A 120 7.52 -7.25 8.59
CA VAL A 120 8.94 -7.55 8.41
C VAL A 120 9.76 -6.30 8.71
N HIS A 121 10.84 -6.47 9.45
CA HIS A 121 11.78 -5.42 9.82
C HIS A 121 13.20 -5.82 9.44
N PHE A 122 13.95 -4.89 8.89
CA PHE A 122 15.32 -5.07 8.47
C PHE A 122 16.21 -3.97 9.04
N ASP A 123 17.29 -4.39 9.69
CA ASP A 123 18.44 -3.52 9.98
C ASP A 123 19.33 -3.45 8.74
N VAL A 124 19.70 -2.24 8.34
CA VAL A 124 20.52 -2.00 7.15
C VAL A 124 21.94 -1.64 7.57
N TYR A 125 22.90 -2.53 7.31
CA TYR A 125 24.30 -2.35 7.64
C TYR A 125 25.22 -2.97 6.59
N GLU A 126 26.45 -2.49 6.50
CA GLU A 126 27.44 -3.07 5.59
C GLU A 126 27.82 -4.49 6.02
N GLY A 127 27.89 -5.41 5.06
CA GLY A 127 28.30 -6.79 5.30
C GLY A 127 27.17 -7.74 5.70
N ALA A 128 25.89 -7.33 5.58
CA ALA A 128 24.78 -8.28 5.75
C ALA A 128 24.85 -9.42 4.74
N PRO A 129 24.53 -10.67 5.16
CA PRO A 129 24.55 -11.82 4.26
C PRO A 129 23.57 -11.62 3.10
N LEU A 130 24.06 -11.65 1.86
CA LEU A 130 23.22 -11.49 0.65
C LEU A 130 22.20 -12.63 0.48
N SER A 131 22.39 -13.76 1.17
CA SER A 131 21.43 -14.88 1.17
C SER A 131 20.15 -14.60 1.98
N GLU A 132 20.17 -13.58 2.84
CA GLU A 132 19.05 -13.26 3.74
C GLU A 132 18.33 -11.96 3.36
N VAL A 133 18.85 -11.21 2.38
CA VAL A 133 18.36 -9.90 2.01
C VAL A 133 18.25 -9.74 0.50
N ASP A 134 17.22 -9.03 0.06
CA ASP A 134 17.08 -8.56 -1.32
C ASP A 134 18.29 -7.68 -1.68
N SER A 135 19.19 -8.21 -2.49
CA SER A 135 20.44 -7.54 -2.83
C SER A 135 20.21 -6.17 -3.50
N VAL A 136 19.17 -6.02 -4.29
CA VAL A 136 18.86 -4.78 -5.01
C VAL A 136 18.26 -3.74 -4.06
N SER A 137 17.21 -4.09 -3.32
CA SER A 137 16.58 -3.17 -2.36
C SER A 137 17.50 -2.82 -1.22
N TYR A 138 18.28 -3.79 -0.73
CA TYR A 138 19.25 -3.59 0.34
C TYR A 138 20.36 -2.62 -0.07
N GLN A 139 20.96 -2.80 -1.26
CA GLN A 139 21.98 -1.90 -1.77
C GLN A 139 21.44 -0.47 -2.00
N ARG A 140 20.19 -0.35 -2.41
CA ARG A 140 19.51 0.96 -2.51
C ARG A 140 19.36 1.62 -1.14
N CYS A 141 19.00 0.87 -0.11
CA CYS A 141 18.91 1.37 1.26
C CYS A 141 20.26 1.83 1.80
N LEU A 142 21.32 1.00 1.64
CA LEU A 142 22.68 1.36 2.02
C LEU A 142 23.14 2.66 1.35
N LYS A 143 22.95 2.75 0.02
CA LYS A 143 23.35 3.93 -0.77
C LYS A 143 22.62 5.20 -0.32
N ARG A 144 21.40 5.08 0.19
CA ARG A 144 20.59 6.19 0.70
C ARG A 144 20.85 6.50 2.17
N GLY A 145 21.69 5.72 2.84
CA GLY A 145 21.96 5.88 4.28
C GLY A 145 20.83 5.44 5.19
N ILE A 146 19.85 4.69 4.69
CA ILE A 146 18.77 4.10 5.49
C ILE A 146 19.39 3.08 6.44
N LYS A 147 18.97 3.11 7.72
CA LYS A 147 19.47 2.22 8.78
C LYS A 147 18.44 1.18 9.20
N GLU A 148 17.17 1.50 9.08
CA GLU A 148 16.09 0.58 9.37
C GLU A 148 15.00 0.69 8.30
N LEU A 149 14.40 -0.43 7.96
CA LEU A 149 13.32 -0.55 6.99
C LEU A 149 12.28 -1.54 7.53
N ALA A 150 11.03 -1.16 7.55
CA ALA A 150 9.93 -2.03 7.95
C ALA A 150 8.82 -2.01 6.91
N PHE A 151 8.18 -3.17 6.73
CA PHE A 151 6.97 -3.36 5.93
C PHE A 151 5.87 -3.96 6.79
N HIS A 152 4.65 -3.51 6.58
CA HIS A 152 3.46 -4.14 7.15
C HIS A 152 2.38 -4.25 6.08
N SER A 153 1.77 -5.43 5.93
CA SER A 153 0.68 -5.64 4.98
C SER A 153 -0.56 -4.85 5.39
N LEU A 154 -1.32 -4.37 4.39
CA LEU A 154 -2.65 -3.81 4.53
C LEU A 154 -3.67 -4.82 4.03
N LYS A 155 -4.69 -5.11 4.86
CA LYS A 155 -5.70 -6.12 4.59
C LYS A 155 -7.11 -5.54 4.56
N SER A 156 -7.94 -6.10 3.69
CA SER A 156 -9.39 -5.87 3.72
C SER A 156 -10.03 -6.59 4.92
N HIS A 157 -11.31 -6.32 5.17
CA HIS A 157 -12.10 -7.05 6.18
C HIS A 157 -12.15 -8.56 5.94
N GLU A 158 -12.01 -9.00 4.69
CA GLU A 158 -11.96 -10.41 4.32
C GLU A 158 -10.55 -11.03 4.50
N GLY A 159 -9.58 -10.24 4.99
CA GLY A 159 -8.19 -10.68 5.18
C GLY A 159 -7.37 -10.70 3.90
N LEU A 160 -7.87 -10.15 2.79
CA LEU A 160 -7.14 -10.07 1.53
C LEU A 160 -6.14 -8.91 1.57
N ILE A 161 -4.89 -9.18 1.23
CA ILE A 161 -3.85 -8.16 1.15
C ILE A 161 -4.10 -7.31 -0.10
N PHE A 162 -4.30 -6.00 0.08
CA PHE A 162 -4.44 -5.04 -1.01
C PHE A 162 -3.27 -4.05 -1.12
N GLY A 163 -2.40 -4.02 -0.11
CA GLY A 163 -1.28 -3.09 -0.07
C GLY A 163 -0.34 -3.35 1.08
N PHE A 164 0.50 -2.38 1.33
CA PHE A 164 1.46 -2.39 2.43
C PHE A 164 1.77 -0.96 2.90
N VAL A 165 2.21 -0.86 4.14
CA VAL A 165 2.90 0.32 4.66
C VAL A 165 4.39 0.04 4.65
N VAL A 166 5.19 0.98 4.17
CA VAL A 166 6.64 0.95 4.28
C VAL A 166 7.10 2.14 5.11
N CYS A 167 7.96 1.87 6.10
CA CYS A 167 8.58 2.88 6.93
C CYS A 167 10.08 2.69 6.90
N TYR A 168 10.85 3.77 6.94
CA TYR A 168 12.29 3.69 7.16
C TYR A 168 12.82 4.85 7.99
N SER A 169 13.96 4.59 8.63
CA SER A 169 14.70 5.58 9.41
C SER A 169 16.16 5.63 8.96
N PHE A 170 16.75 6.83 9.02
CA PHE A 170 18.18 7.05 8.83
C PHE A 170 18.98 6.82 10.12
N LYS A 171 18.33 6.40 11.19
CA LYS A 171 18.94 6.04 12.47
C LYS A 171 18.59 4.61 12.83
N SER A 172 19.44 3.94 13.59
CA SER A 172 19.21 2.58 14.09
C SER A 172 18.43 2.60 15.40
N GLY A 173 17.53 1.63 15.59
CA GLY A 173 16.77 1.43 16.83
C GLY A 173 15.63 2.42 17.04
N GLU A 174 15.15 3.09 16.00
CA GLU A 174 14.10 4.10 16.08
C GLU A 174 12.71 3.56 15.75
N LEU A 175 12.61 2.54 14.86
CA LEU A 175 11.31 2.06 14.41
C LEU A 175 10.55 1.27 15.48
N ASN A 176 9.36 1.74 15.83
CA ASN A 176 8.46 1.10 16.79
C ASN A 176 7.42 0.22 16.09
N ALA A 177 7.59 -1.10 16.21
CA ALA A 177 6.71 -2.07 15.58
C ALA A 177 5.26 -2.00 16.09
N ALA A 178 5.03 -1.66 17.35
CA ALA A 178 3.69 -1.55 17.92
C ALA A 178 2.94 -0.35 17.32
N GLU A 179 3.63 0.78 17.15
CA GLU A 179 3.06 1.99 16.56
C GLU A 179 2.81 1.81 15.05
N ILE A 180 3.69 1.07 14.34
CA ILE A 180 3.45 0.69 12.95
C ILE A 180 2.16 -0.12 12.83
N LYS A 181 1.98 -1.13 13.69
CA LYS A 181 0.77 -1.96 13.70
C LYS A 181 -0.48 -1.15 14.01
N GLN A 182 -0.43 -0.23 14.97
CA GLN A 182 -1.55 0.65 15.29
C GLN A 182 -1.91 1.56 14.11
N THR A 183 -0.93 2.13 13.45
CA THR A 183 -1.11 2.95 12.24
C THR A 183 -1.75 2.15 11.11
N VAL A 184 -1.31 0.91 10.90
CA VAL A 184 -1.90 -0.01 9.92
C VAL A 184 -3.38 -0.25 10.22
N THR A 185 -3.74 -0.54 11.48
CA THR A 185 -5.14 -0.74 11.89
C THR A 185 -6.00 0.49 11.56
N LEU A 186 -5.53 1.69 11.86
CA LEU A 186 -6.23 2.93 11.51
C LEU A 186 -6.40 3.12 10.00
N LEU A 187 -5.38 2.78 9.22
CA LEU A 187 -5.44 2.85 7.76
C LEU A 187 -6.43 1.82 7.19
N GLU A 188 -6.42 0.59 7.68
CA GLU A 188 -7.37 -0.46 7.28
C GLU A 188 -8.82 -0.04 7.56
N GLU A 189 -9.09 0.62 8.69
CA GLU A 189 -10.42 1.19 8.99
C GLU A 189 -10.82 2.26 7.96
N VAL A 190 -9.91 3.15 7.57
CA VAL A 190 -10.16 4.19 6.57
C VAL A 190 -10.37 3.57 5.18
N TYR A 191 -9.65 2.51 4.84
CA TYR A 191 -9.81 1.79 3.57
C TYR A 191 -11.00 0.82 3.56
N SER A 192 -11.59 0.52 4.73
CA SER A 192 -12.72 -0.40 4.80
C SER A 192 -13.94 0.16 4.04
N PHE A 193 -14.44 -0.64 3.13
CA PHE A 193 -15.58 -0.35 2.26
C PHE A 193 -16.82 -1.14 2.73
#